data_0642dc929c6320a8d6b33d0ddf7875e6
#
_entry.id   0642dc929c6320a8d6b33d0ddf7875e6
#
_cell.length_a   1.000
_cell.length_b   1.000
_cell.length_c   1.000
_cell.angle_alpha   90.00
_cell.angle_beta   90.00
_cell.angle_gamma   90.00
#
_symmetry.space_group_name_H-M   'P 1'
#
loop_
_entity.id
_entity.type
_entity.pdbx_description
1 polymer ?
#
loop_
_entity_poly.entity_id
_entity_poly.type
_entity_poly.pdbx_seq_one_letter_code
_entity_poly.pdbx_strand_id
1 'polypeptide(L)'
;MPGYRFNKRRDCEEYCHLHLLNSFYPARVENISMGGALVHFFYLQPGLHVGDTIKMTLKREITFEFNCEVIRVEASNVALKFIDIDVSDAFLS
;
A
#
# COMPACT_ATOMS: atom_id res chain seq x y z
N MET A 1 4.52 -21.82 -10.41
CA MET A 1 4.58 -21.33 -10.52
C MET A 1 4.50 -20.70 -10.29
N PRO A 2 4.31 -20.65 -9.98
CA PRO A 2 4.01 -19.72 -9.68
C PRO A 2 4.51 -18.70 -10.11
N GLY A 3 4.64 -18.72 -10.82
CA GLY A 3 5.15 -17.81 -11.34
C GLY A 3 4.76 -16.54 -11.15
N TYR A 4 3.83 -16.23 -10.84
CA TYR A 4 3.47 -14.98 -10.81
C TYR A 4 4.01 -14.37 -9.71
N ARG A 5 5.12 -14.45 -9.35
CA ARG A 5 5.61 -13.82 -8.36
C ARG A 5 5.63 -12.47 -8.62
N PHE A 6 4.96 -11.63 -8.01
CA PHE A 6 4.91 -10.29 -8.22
C PHE A 6 6.20 -9.69 -7.95
N ASN A 7 6.93 -10.18 -7.12
CA ASN A 7 8.12 -9.54 -6.74
C ASN A 7 9.12 -9.55 -7.83
N LYS A 8 8.86 -10.14 -8.89
CA LYS A 8 9.74 -10.13 -9.88
C LYS A 8 9.60 -9.07 -10.81
N ARG A 9 8.72 -8.20 -10.71
CA ARG A 9 8.48 -7.24 -11.61
C ARG A 9 9.22 -6.07 -11.37
N ARG A 10 10.39 -5.98 -11.44
CA ARG A 10 11.06 -4.88 -11.19
C ARG A 10 10.91 -3.87 -12.17
N ASP A 11 10.61 -4.12 -13.40
CA ASP A 11 10.45 -3.10 -14.37
C ASP A 11 9.08 -2.54 -14.33
N CYS A 12 8.21 -2.98 -13.44
CA CYS A 12 6.88 -2.52 -13.41
C CYS A 12 6.66 -1.95 -12.08
N GLU A 13 6.99 -0.75 -11.85
CA GLU A 13 6.82 -0.14 -10.56
C GLU A 13 5.38 0.15 -10.29
N GLU A 14 4.94 -0.06 -9.11
CA GLU A 14 3.56 0.15 -8.76
C GLU A 14 3.48 1.22 -7.70
N TYR A 15 2.59 2.17 -7.89
CA TYR A 15 2.46 3.28 -6.98
C TYR A 15 1.12 3.22 -6.26
N CYS A 16 1.08 3.75 -5.08
CA CYS A 16 -0.14 3.77 -4.30
C CYS A 16 -0.25 5.11 -3.60
N HIS A 17 -1.38 5.35 -2.98
CA HIS A 17 -1.56 6.51 -2.14
C HIS A 17 -1.92 6.05 -0.75
N LEU A 18 -1.30 6.65 0.23
CA LEU A 18 -1.60 6.33 1.60
C LEU A 18 -2.38 7.49 2.17
N HIS A 19 -3.55 7.17 2.71
CA HIS A 19 -4.46 8.19 3.17
C HIS A 19 -4.38 8.24 4.69
N LEU A 20 -3.94 9.37 5.20
CA LEU A 20 -3.79 9.52 6.61
C LEU A 20 -4.44 10.83 6.99
N LEU A 21 -5.41 10.78 7.84
CA LEU A 21 -6.16 11.95 8.25
C LEU A 21 -6.76 12.61 7.01
N ASN A 22 -6.37 13.79 6.69
CA ASN A 22 -6.94 14.48 5.54
C ASN A 22 -5.97 14.62 4.40
N SER A 23 -4.93 13.85 4.37
CA SER A 23 -3.91 13.99 3.37
C SER A 23 -3.63 12.70 2.67
N PHE A 24 -3.19 12.80 1.41
CA PHE A 24 -2.77 11.66 0.64
C PHE A 24 -1.29 11.76 0.46
N TYR A 25 -0.60 10.64 0.62
CA TYR A 25 0.83 10.59 0.48
C TYR A 25 1.17 9.55 -0.58
N PRO A 26 1.81 9.95 -1.66
CA PRO A 26 2.17 8.97 -2.69
C PRO A 26 3.32 8.11 -2.22
N ALA A 27 3.29 6.87 -2.61
CA ALA A 27 4.33 5.93 -2.23
C ALA A 27 4.49 4.87 -3.30
N ARG A 28 5.62 4.18 -3.27
CA ARG A 28 5.87 3.11 -4.21
C ARG A 28 5.70 1.80 -3.46
N VAL A 29 5.02 0.86 -4.09
CA VAL A 29 4.85 -0.46 -3.51
C VAL A 29 6.13 -1.24 -3.79
N GLU A 30 6.87 -1.56 -2.73
CA GLU A 30 8.08 -2.33 -2.88
C GLU A 30 7.76 -3.81 -2.94
N ASN A 31 6.76 -4.21 -2.22
CA ASN A 31 6.40 -5.61 -2.13
C ASN A 31 4.97 -5.70 -1.66
N ILE A 32 4.23 -6.66 -2.16
CA ILE A 32 2.85 -6.82 -1.73
C ILE A 32 2.53 -8.30 -1.71
N SER A 33 1.78 -8.73 -0.71
CA SER A 33 1.36 -10.11 -0.60
C SER A 33 -0.08 -10.10 -0.13
N MET A 34 -0.61 -11.25 0.17
CA MET A 34 -1.98 -11.30 0.62
C MET A 34 -2.15 -10.72 2.01
N GLY A 35 -1.13 -10.70 2.80
CA GLY A 35 -1.23 -10.22 4.17
C GLY A 35 -0.78 -8.81 4.40
N GLY A 36 -0.09 -8.21 3.45
CA GLY A 36 0.40 -6.86 3.67
C GLY A 36 1.27 -6.36 2.57
N ALA A 37 1.89 -5.22 2.81
CA ALA A 37 2.71 -4.58 1.81
C ALA A 37 3.86 -3.84 2.47
N LEU A 38 4.94 -3.68 1.72
CA LEU A 38 6.02 -2.82 2.12
C LEU A 38 5.99 -1.66 1.14
N VAL A 39 5.91 -0.46 1.64
CA VAL A 39 5.81 0.72 0.80
C VAL A 39 6.95 1.67 1.12
N HIS A 40 7.33 2.44 0.12
CA HIS A 40 8.38 3.43 0.27
C HIS A 40 7.77 4.79 -0.05
N PHE A 41 7.82 5.70 0.90
CA PHE A 41 7.29 7.03 0.69
C PHE A 41 8.28 7.81 -0.16
N PHE A 42 7.78 8.60 -1.11
CA PHE A 42 8.66 9.39 -1.94
C PHE A 42 9.26 10.54 -1.15
N TYR A 43 8.55 10.97 -0.14
CA TYR A 43 9.05 12.05 0.67
C TYR A 43 9.15 11.54 2.09
N LEU A 44 9.51 12.37 3.00
CA LEU A 44 9.61 11.94 4.37
C LEU A 44 8.25 11.44 4.78
N GLN A 45 8.20 10.30 5.40
CA GLN A 45 6.91 9.78 5.83
C GLN A 45 6.36 10.67 6.94
N PRO A 46 5.04 10.72 7.10
CA PRO A 46 4.38 11.71 7.95
C PRO A 46 4.34 11.39 9.43
N GLY A 47 5.31 10.75 9.96
CA GLY A 47 5.33 10.51 11.39
C GLY A 47 4.47 9.34 11.82
N LEU A 48 4.49 8.28 11.05
CA LEU A 48 3.72 7.11 11.40
C LEU A 48 4.36 6.35 12.55
N HIS A 49 3.52 5.71 13.34
CA HIS A 49 3.98 4.88 14.43
C HIS A 49 3.40 3.50 14.29
N VAL A 50 4.10 2.52 14.82
CA VAL A 50 3.61 1.15 14.84
C VAL A 50 2.27 1.15 15.56
N GLY A 51 1.30 0.50 14.97
CA GLY A 51 -0.05 0.44 15.53
C GLY A 51 -1.02 1.43 14.89
N ASP A 52 -0.51 2.40 14.16
CA ASP A 52 -1.40 3.33 13.47
C ASP A 52 -2.16 2.61 12.38
N THR A 53 -3.36 3.07 12.09
CA THR A 53 -4.13 2.53 10.97
C THR A 53 -4.17 3.55 9.88
N ILE A 54 -3.95 3.09 8.65
CA ILE A 54 -4.01 3.96 7.51
C ILE A 54 -4.66 3.23 6.35
N LYS A 55 -5.08 3.95 5.36
CA LYS A 55 -5.71 3.35 4.21
C LYS A 55 -4.76 3.47 3.02
N MET A 56 -4.60 2.39 2.29
CA MET A 56 -3.78 2.38 1.10
C MET A 56 -4.69 2.18 -0.10
N THR A 57 -4.58 3.03 -1.09
CA THR A 57 -5.37 2.93 -2.30
C THR A 57 -4.45 2.55 -3.45
N LEU A 58 -4.79 1.47 -4.12
CA LEU A 58 -4.02 0.97 -5.21
C LEU A 58 -4.90 0.94 -6.43
N LYS A 59 -4.54 1.70 -7.46
CA LYS A 59 -5.36 1.77 -8.63
C LYS A 59 -4.79 0.92 -9.73
N ARG A 60 -5.57 -0.03 -10.17
CA ARG A 60 -5.22 -0.85 -11.31
C ARG A 60 -6.43 -0.79 -12.23
N GLU A 61 -6.84 -1.88 -12.80
CA GLU A 61 -8.06 -1.85 -13.59
C GLU A 61 -9.22 -1.59 -12.67
N ILE A 62 -9.16 -2.07 -11.47
CA ILE A 62 -10.12 -1.69 -10.46
C ILE A 62 -9.33 -1.10 -9.30
N THR A 63 -10.01 -0.38 -8.46
CA THR A 63 -9.36 0.28 -7.35
C THR A 63 -9.49 -0.58 -6.10
N PHE A 64 -8.36 -0.83 -5.46
CA PHE A 64 -8.34 -1.58 -4.23
C PHE A 64 -8.08 -0.60 -3.10
N GLU A 65 -8.82 -0.73 -2.03
CA GLU A 65 -8.58 0.05 -0.83
C GLU A 65 -8.30 -0.92 0.30
N PHE A 66 -7.14 -0.76 0.92
CA PHE A 66 -6.75 -1.64 1.98
C PHE A 66 -6.74 -0.86 3.28
N ASN A 67 -7.40 -1.38 4.28
CA ASN A 67 -7.26 -0.81 5.61
C ASN A 67 -6.10 -1.54 6.25
N CYS A 68 -5.12 -0.80 6.70
CA CYS A 68 -3.85 -1.38 7.11
C CYS A 68 -3.45 -0.94 8.49
N GLU A 69 -2.66 -1.77 9.12
CA GLU A 69 -2.04 -1.41 10.38
C GLU A 69 -0.55 -1.29 10.14
N VAL A 70 0.07 -0.26 10.66
CA VAL A 70 1.50 -0.05 10.52
C VAL A 70 2.20 -1.00 11.48
N ILE A 71 3.06 -1.88 10.95
CA ILE A 71 3.74 -2.83 11.81
C ILE A 71 5.23 -2.58 11.91
N ARG A 72 5.78 -1.75 11.05
CA ARG A 72 7.18 -1.42 11.13
C ARG A 72 7.45 -0.15 10.36
N VAL A 73 8.28 0.71 10.91
CA VAL A 73 8.64 1.95 10.26
C VAL A 73 10.15 2.05 10.25
N GLU A 74 10.74 2.19 9.07
CA GLU A 74 12.17 2.34 8.93
C GLU A 74 12.43 3.44 7.94
N ALA A 75 12.71 4.61 8.42
CA ALA A 75 12.92 5.79 7.57
C ALA A 75 11.71 5.98 6.67
N SER A 76 11.87 5.90 5.37
CA SER A 76 10.75 6.06 4.46
C SER A 76 10.09 4.75 4.07
N ASN A 77 10.53 3.64 4.63
CA ASN A 77 9.96 2.35 4.32
C ASN A 77 9.03 1.94 5.44
N VAL A 78 7.82 1.58 5.10
CA VAL A 78 6.82 1.25 6.10
C VAL A 78 6.18 -0.07 5.74
N ALA A 79 6.13 -0.97 6.70
CA ALA A 79 5.50 -2.26 6.51
C ALA A 79 4.09 -2.21 7.04
N LEU A 80 3.15 -2.65 6.23
CA LEU A 80 1.73 -2.57 6.52
C LEU A 80 1.13 -3.96 6.55
N LYS A 81 0.24 -4.18 7.49
CA LYS A 81 -0.50 -5.42 7.56
C LYS A 81 -1.91 -5.10 7.13
N PHE A 82 -2.47 -5.87 6.22
CA PHE A 82 -3.83 -5.63 5.75
C PHE A 82 -4.82 -6.12 6.79
N ILE A 83 -5.75 -5.25 7.17
CA ILE A 83 -6.80 -5.62 8.07
C ILE A 83 -7.99 -6.06 7.25
N ASP A 84 -8.33 -5.30 6.22
CA ASP A 84 -9.36 -5.72 5.30
C ASP A 84 -9.16 -5.02 3.97
N ILE A 85 -9.84 -5.46 2.95
CA ILE A 85 -9.67 -4.99 1.61
C ILE A 85 -11.03 -4.69 1.01
N ASP A 86 -11.16 -3.50 0.46
CA ASP A 86 -12.36 -3.14 -0.26
C ASP A 86 -12.02 -2.99 -1.72
N VAL A 87 -12.86 -3.47 -2.59
CA VAL A 87 -12.64 -3.38 -4.00
C VAL A 87 -13.72 -2.52 -4.60
N SER A 88 -13.30 -1.49 -5.29
CA SER A 88 -14.24 -0.61 -5.93
C SER A 88 -14.15 -0.78 -7.40
N ASP A 89 -15.26 -1.13 -8.02
CA ASP A 89 -15.27 -1.31 -9.44
C ASP A 89 -16.08 -0.17 -9.99
N ALA A 90 -15.46 0.67 -10.76
CA ALA A 90 -16.14 1.82 -11.27
C ALA A 90 -17.32 1.48 -12.14
N PHE A 91 -17.32 0.32 -12.73
CA PHE A 91 -18.43 -0.03 -13.53
C PHE A 91 -19.64 -0.36 -12.73
N LEU A 92 -19.49 -0.72 -11.53
CA LEU A 92 -20.61 -1.09 -10.72
C LEU A 92 -21.15 0.06 -9.94
N SER A 93 -20.51 1.14 -9.94
CA SER A 93 -20.98 2.23 -9.11
C SER A 93 -21.79 3.24 -9.88
#